data_c0d32c08898e23ed816e876982d44cfe
#
_entry.id   c0d32c08898e23ed816e876982d44cfe
#
_cell.length_a   1.000
_cell.length_b   1.000
_cell.length_c   1.000
_cell.angle_alpha   90.00
_cell.angle_beta   90.00
_cell.angle_gamma   90.00
#
_symmetry.space_group_name_H-M   'P 1'
#
loop_
_entity.id
_entity.type
_entity.pdbx_description
1 polymer ?
#
loop_
_entity_poly.entity_id
_entity_poly.type
_entity_poly.pdbx_seq_one_letter_code
_entity_poly.pdbx_strand_id
1 'polypeptide(L)'
;MLARDENASVVIGYDGRVNSDVFARDSAELMAGAGVRVVLLPRALPTPVLAFAVRELGLSAGVMVTASHNPPRDNGYKVYLGGRDGGSQIVAPADEAIHAAILSVADTSVVGELPRSTGYETADESIIDAYIARTAALVTHTPESAVLAPVSFVYTAMHGVGWEVAQRVFREAGLGEPTVVAEQIAPDGAFPTVAFPNPEEPGAMDLAFATARAASAELIIANDPDADRLAVAIPDASTPEGWRRLSGNAVGALLGWRAAERLQREGRQAKFAASLVSSPALSAVAAAYGVSYSDTLTGFKWISRVGGLGYGYEEALGYLVDPDKVRDKDGISAAVDFLALAGELKAAGRTLEQHQRDFDERFGAFASAQVSLRVTDLSRIGAVMAALRDTPPNEVGGVRVNQVDDFSGGFGVFPPSDILRFWMHGGARVIVRPSGTEPKVKVYIDASSDQGSVDERRAAAEAEVAALEAGMRALIV
;
A
#
# COMPACT_ATOMS: atom_id res chain seq x y z
N MET A 1 -9.65 24.82 7.85
CA MET A 1 -10.79 24.44 7.00
C MET A 1 -11.72 25.64 6.80
N LEU A 2 -12.34 26.17 7.81
CA LEU A 2 -13.31 27.30 7.70
C LEU A 2 -12.79 28.53 6.96
N ALA A 3 -11.50 28.84 7.03
CA ALA A 3 -10.91 29.95 6.25
C ALA A 3 -10.86 29.70 4.73
N ARG A 4 -11.10 28.47 4.28
CA ARG A 4 -11.06 28.07 2.86
C ARG A 4 -12.42 27.65 2.32
N ASP A 5 -13.33 27.29 3.22
CA ASP A 5 -14.66 26.75 2.91
C ASP A 5 -15.59 27.10 4.08
N GLU A 6 -16.55 28.00 3.84
CA GLU A 6 -17.53 28.41 4.86
C GLU A 6 -18.45 27.25 5.28
N ASN A 7 -18.59 26.24 4.42
CA ASN A 7 -19.35 25.02 4.67
C ASN A 7 -18.43 23.83 4.94
N ALA A 8 -17.28 24.07 5.57
CA ALA A 8 -16.29 23.02 5.84
C ALA A 8 -16.92 21.80 6.52
N SER A 9 -16.61 20.64 6.00
CA SER A 9 -17.16 19.36 6.45
C SER A 9 -16.08 18.28 6.51
N VAL A 10 -16.19 17.35 7.47
CA VAL A 10 -15.22 16.29 7.68
C VAL A 10 -15.92 14.98 8.02
N VAL A 11 -15.42 13.86 7.47
CA VAL A 11 -15.71 12.53 8.00
C VAL A 11 -14.56 12.08 8.87
N ILE A 12 -14.88 11.45 10.01
CA ILE A 12 -13.89 10.90 10.93
C ILE A 12 -14.16 9.40 11.07
N GLY A 13 -13.11 8.60 10.93
CA GLY A 13 -13.12 7.16 11.13
C GLY A 13 -11.98 6.75 12.07
N TYR A 14 -12.02 5.50 12.51
CA TYR A 14 -11.01 4.95 13.40
C TYR A 14 -10.88 3.44 13.24
N ASP A 15 -9.68 2.92 13.55
CA ASP A 15 -9.38 1.49 13.55
C ASP A 15 -9.61 0.84 14.94
N GLY A 16 -9.18 -0.42 15.11
CA GLY A 16 -9.33 -1.18 16.34
C GLY A 16 -8.23 -0.95 17.38
N ARG A 17 -7.33 0.02 17.21
CA ARG A 17 -6.25 0.30 18.15
C ARG A 17 -6.77 0.90 19.44
N VAL A 18 -5.99 0.71 20.52
CA VAL A 18 -6.29 1.31 21.84
C VAL A 18 -6.42 2.82 21.69
N ASN A 19 -7.50 3.39 22.22
CA ASN A 19 -7.87 4.81 22.18
C ASN A 19 -8.21 5.39 20.79
N SER A 20 -8.22 4.63 19.70
CA SER A 20 -8.62 5.18 18.39
C SER A 20 -10.03 5.76 18.42
N ASP A 21 -10.97 5.11 19.07
CA ASP A 21 -12.36 5.58 19.27
C ASP A 21 -12.43 6.84 20.14
N VAL A 22 -11.57 6.95 21.15
CA VAL A 22 -11.48 8.14 22.02
C VAL A 22 -10.97 9.33 21.22
N PHE A 23 -9.87 9.17 20.50
CA PHE A 23 -9.31 10.24 19.68
C PHE A 23 -10.24 10.66 18.53
N ALA A 24 -10.98 9.71 17.95
CA ALA A 24 -11.98 10.02 16.93
C ALA A 24 -13.14 10.86 17.50
N ARG A 25 -13.68 10.49 18.67
CA ARG A 25 -14.73 11.27 19.35
C ARG A 25 -14.23 12.65 19.79
N ASP A 26 -13.06 12.73 20.40
CA ASP A 26 -12.45 14.01 20.77
C ASP A 26 -12.31 14.94 19.56
N SER A 27 -11.83 14.38 18.44
CA SER A 27 -11.71 15.13 17.19
C SER A 27 -13.06 15.60 16.65
N ALA A 28 -14.09 14.74 16.73
CA ALA A 28 -15.44 15.08 16.28
C ALA A 28 -16.03 16.21 17.14
N GLU A 29 -15.92 16.13 18.46
CA GLU A 29 -16.44 17.15 19.38
C GLU A 29 -15.73 18.50 19.22
N LEU A 30 -14.40 18.50 19.08
CA LEU A 30 -13.62 19.72 18.90
C LEU A 30 -13.91 20.39 17.55
N MET A 31 -13.99 19.61 16.47
CA MET A 31 -14.32 20.16 15.14
C MET A 31 -15.76 20.67 15.08
N ALA A 32 -16.72 19.96 15.68
CA ALA A 32 -18.10 20.42 15.78
C ALA A 32 -18.22 21.67 16.67
N GLY A 33 -17.48 21.75 17.76
CA GLY A 33 -17.38 22.93 18.61
C GLY A 33 -16.80 24.15 17.88
N ALA A 34 -15.93 23.93 16.92
CA ALA A 34 -15.38 24.96 16.05
C ALA A 34 -16.29 25.32 14.85
N GLY A 35 -17.50 24.75 14.73
CA GLY A 35 -18.46 25.04 13.67
C GLY A 35 -18.25 24.27 12.36
N VAL A 36 -17.42 23.22 12.36
CA VAL A 36 -17.27 22.33 11.21
C VAL A 36 -18.39 21.28 11.24
N ARG A 37 -19.03 21.01 10.11
CA ARG A 37 -19.95 19.87 9.96
C ARG A 37 -19.15 18.57 10.07
N VAL A 38 -19.47 17.72 11.01
CA VAL A 38 -18.75 16.47 11.27
C VAL A 38 -19.66 15.27 11.07
N VAL A 39 -19.15 14.27 10.36
CA VAL A 39 -19.75 12.93 10.21
C VAL A 39 -18.79 11.93 10.83
N LEU A 40 -19.18 11.26 11.92
CA LEU A 40 -18.40 10.19 12.53
C LEU A 40 -18.84 8.85 11.95
N LEU A 41 -17.90 8.00 11.52
CA LEU A 41 -18.23 6.63 11.12
C LEU A 41 -18.77 5.82 12.32
N PRO A 42 -19.73 4.89 12.11
CA PRO A 42 -20.55 4.33 13.19
C PRO A 42 -19.77 3.42 14.15
N ARG A 43 -18.62 2.90 13.72
CA ARG A 43 -17.77 1.98 14.47
C ARG A 43 -16.34 1.98 13.92
N ALA A 44 -15.47 1.13 14.47
CA ALA A 44 -14.16 0.87 13.90
C ALA A 44 -14.30 0.23 12.50
N LEU A 45 -13.66 0.85 11.49
CA LEU A 45 -13.79 0.49 10.07
C LEU A 45 -12.43 0.61 9.36
N PRO A 46 -12.26 -0.09 8.22
CA PRO A 46 -11.06 0.02 7.37
C PRO A 46 -10.80 1.44 6.87
N THR A 47 -9.52 1.80 6.77
CA THR A 47 -9.09 3.07 6.15
C THR A 47 -9.69 3.30 4.75
N PRO A 48 -9.77 2.29 3.84
CA PRO A 48 -10.42 2.49 2.55
C PRO A 48 -11.88 2.93 2.62
N VAL A 49 -12.62 2.51 3.64
CA VAL A 49 -14.03 2.93 3.83
C VAL A 49 -14.09 4.42 4.14
N LEU A 50 -13.20 4.94 4.99
CA LEU A 50 -13.12 6.37 5.24
C LEU A 50 -12.71 7.15 3.99
N ALA A 51 -11.67 6.71 3.29
CA ALA A 51 -11.21 7.35 2.05
C ALA A 51 -12.32 7.40 0.98
N PHE A 52 -13.13 6.35 0.90
CA PHE A 52 -14.33 6.30 0.08
C PHE A 52 -15.38 7.32 0.55
N ALA A 53 -15.65 7.38 1.85
CA ALA A 53 -16.67 8.27 2.41
C ALA A 53 -16.38 9.76 2.15
N VAL A 54 -15.11 10.19 2.13
CA VAL A 54 -14.73 11.58 1.76
C VAL A 54 -15.27 11.95 0.40
N ARG A 55 -15.21 11.03 -0.55
CA ARG A 55 -15.61 11.24 -1.95
C ARG A 55 -17.12 11.06 -2.13
N GLU A 56 -17.65 9.98 -1.60
CA GLU A 56 -19.07 9.60 -1.76
C GLU A 56 -20.00 10.63 -1.11
N LEU A 57 -19.61 11.16 0.05
CA LEU A 57 -20.38 12.20 0.75
C LEU A 57 -20.01 13.62 0.30
N GLY A 58 -19.06 13.81 -0.61
CA GLY A 58 -18.62 15.10 -1.12
C GLY A 58 -18.08 16.04 -0.03
N LEU A 59 -17.38 15.49 0.97
CA LEU A 59 -16.91 16.25 2.13
C LEU A 59 -15.58 16.97 1.86
N SER A 60 -15.33 18.06 2.59
CA SER A 60 -14.12 18.87 2.44
C SER A 60 -12.86 18.14 2.90
N ALA A 61 -12.98 17.22 3.87
CA ALA A 61 -11.87 16.44 4.40
C ALA A 61 -12.30 15.11 5.03
N GLY A 62 -11.32 14.25 5.32
CA GLY A 62 -11.45 13.05 6.14
C GLY A 62 -10.28 12.91 7.11
N VAL A 63 -10.55 12.31 8.26
CA VAL A 63 -9.53 11.96 9.25
C VAL A 63 -9.72 10.50 9.64
N MET A 64 -8.72 9.68 9.40
CA MET A 64 -8.65 8.31 9.90
C MET A 64 -7.71 8.22 11.08
N VAL A 65 -8.23 7.80 12.22
CA VAL A 65 -7.45 7.58 13.43
C VAL A 65 -6.89 6.16 13.39
N THR A 66 -5.62 6.04 13.06
CA THR A 66 -4.91 4.77 12.89
C THR A 66 -3.40 5.00 12.89
N ALA A 67 -2.64 3.99 13.26
CA ALA A 67 -1.20 3.91 12.99
C ALA A 67 -0.86 2.77 12.01
N SER A 68 -1.84 2.34 11.17
CA SER A 68 -1.65 1.29 10.15
C SER A 68 -1.05 0.02 10.77
N HIS A 69 0.09 -0.45 10.29
CA HIS A 69 0.80 -1.63 10.76
C HIS A 69 1.87 -1.34 11.85
N ASN A 70 1.91 -0.14 12.42
CA ASN A 70 2.86 0.21 13.48
C ASN A 70 2.63 -0.60 14.77
N PRO A 71 3.61 -0.64 15.71
CA PRO A 71 3.47 -1.32 16.97
C PRO A 71 2.21 -0.94 17.78
N PRO A 72 1.78 -1.76 18.74
CA PRO A 72 0.52 -1.57 19.48
C PRO A 72 0.36 -0.22 20.21
N ARG A 73 1.49 0.39 20.62
CA ARG A 73 1.48 1.66 21.35
C ARG A 73 1.35 2.90 20.48
N ASP A 74 1.49 2.74 19.17
CA ASP A 74 1.40 3.84 18.23
C ASP A 74 -0.05 4.11 17.86
N ASN A 75 -0.37 5.39 17.67
CA ASN A 75 -1.59 5.87 17.07
C ASN A 75 -1.28 7.12 16.23
N GLY A 76 -2.22 7.57 15.41
CA GLY A 76 -2.00 8.73 14.55
C GLY A 76 -3.21 9.10 13.72
N TYR A 77 -3.02 10.08 12.84
CA TYR A 77 -4.05 10.55 11.92
C TYR A 77 -3.56 10.45 10.47
N LYS A 78 -4.35 9.80 9.62
CA LYS A 78 -4.27 9.97 8.16
C LYS A 78 -5.30 11.03 7.79
N VAL A 79 -4.86 12.13 7.16
CA VAL A 79 -5.73 13.23 6.78
C VAL A 79 -5.90 13.25 5.27
N TYR A 80 -7.15 13.33 4.81
CA TYR A 80 -7.56 13.36 3.41
C TYR A 80 -8.21 14.69 3.08
N LEU A 81 -8.01 15.18 1.86
CA LEU A 81 -8.65 16.40 1.36
C LEU A 81 -9.60 16.06 0.22
N GLY A 82 -10.85 16.51 0.35
CA GLY A 82 -11.86 16.40 -0.70
C GLY A 82 -11.74 17.49 -1.77
N GLY A 83 -12.83 17.74 -2.48
CA GLY A 83 -12.88 18.76 -3.53
C GLY A 83 -11.80 18.53 -4.60
N ARG A 84 -10.99 19.55 -4.87
CA ARG A 84 -9.92 19.52 -5.89
C ARG A 84 -8.83 18.45 -5.63
N ASP A 85 -8.64 18.03 -4.38
CA ASP A 85 -7.67 17.01 -4.01
C ASP A 85 -8.24 15.59 -4.18
N GLY A 86 -9.52 15.46 -4.50
CA GLY A 86 -10.18 14.23 -4.90
C GLY A 86 -10.21 13.13 -3.84
N GLY A 87 -10.02 13.45 -2.57
CA GLY A 87 -9.95 12.47 -1.48
C GLY A 87 -8.55 11.88 -1.25
N SER A 88 -7.49 12.49 -1.79
CA SER A 88 -6.11 12.07 -1.54
C SER A 88 -5.59 12.54 -0.18
N GLN A 89 -4.62 11.82 0.39
CA GLN A 89 -3.92 12.26 1.61
C GLN A 89 -3.22 13.60 1.40
N ILE A 90 -3.04 14.34 2.51
CA ILE A 90 -2.37 15.66 2.52
C ILE A 90 -0.92 15.57 2.02
N VAL A 91 -0.51 16.63 1.34
CA VAL A 91 0.88 16.91 0.92
C VAL A 91 1.17 18.38 1.19
N ALA A 92 2.43 18.78 1.10
CA ALA A 92 2.82 20.19 1.20
C ALA A 92 1.99 21.06 0.20
N PRO A 93 1.56 22.26 0.58
CA PRO A 93 1.80 22.95 1.87
C PRO A 93 0.74 22.65 2.95
N ALA A 94 -0.19 21.70 2.74
CA ALA A 94 -1.31 21.49 3.67
C ALA A 94 -0.86 20.86 4.98
N ASP A 95 0.05 19.89 4.94
CA ASP A 95 0.64 19.25 6.11
C ASP A 95 1.41 20.26 6.98
N GLU A 96 2.22 21.12 6.38
CA GLU A 96 2.95 22.19 7.07
C GLU A 96 2.00 23.20 7.72
N ALA A 97 0.94 23.61 7.01
CA ALA A 97 -0.05 24.54 7.52
C ALA A 97 -0.85 23.95 8.70
N ILE A 98 -1.20 22.65 8.65
CA ILE A 98 -1.86 21.95 9.75
C ILE A 98 -0.93 21.85 10.93
N HIS A 99 0.35 21.47 10.73
CA HIS A 99 1.33 21.39 11.80
C HIS A 99 1.53 22.74 12.51
N ALA A 100 1.68 23.83 11.75
CA ALA A 100 1.81 25.17 12.31
C ALA A 100 0.57 25.58 13.13
N ALA A 101 -0.64 25.22 12.66
CA ALA A 101 -1.88 25.49 13.38
C ALA A 101 -1.97 24.68 14.70
N ILE A 102 -1.55 23.40 14.70
CA ILE A 102 -1.46 22.57 15.90
C ILE A 102 -0.55 23.20 16.94
N LEU A 103 0.65 23.60 16.54
CA LEU A 103 1.60 24.25 17.46
C LEU A 103 1.04 25.57 18.02
N SER A 104 0.42 26.39 17.19
CA SER A 104 -0.22 27.63 17.64
C SER A 104 -1.32 27.40 18.67
N VAL A 105 -2.17 26.39 18.49
CA VAL A 105 -3.20 26.03 19.45
C VAL A 105 -2.58 25.50 20.75
N ALA A 106 -1.57 24.64 20.64
CA ALA A 106 -0.88 24.07 21.80
C ALA A 106 -0.20 25.15 22.67
N ASP A 107 0.35 26.19 22.03
CA ASP A 107 1.04 27.29 22.72
C ASP A 107 0.09 28.30 23.37
N THR A 108 -1.14 28.45 22.84
CA THR A 108 -2.08 29.52 23.20
C THR A 108 -3.31 29.04 23.96
N SER A 109 -3.58 27.74 24.03
CA SER A 109 -4.82 27.19 24.54
C SER A 109 -4.60 26.02 25.48
N VAL A 110 -5.46 25.90 26.49
CA VAL A 110 -5.55 24.71 27.33
C VAL A 110 -6.56 23.76 26.70
N VAL A 111 -6.19 22.51 26.48
CA VAL A 111 -7.03 21.51 25.79
C VAL A 111 -8.44 21.40 26.41
N GLY A 112 -8.55 21.46 27.74
CA GLY A 112 -9.83 21.40 28.45
C GLY A 112 -10.74 22.63 28.29
N GLU A 113 -10.21 23.75 27.75
CA GLU A 113 -10.95 24.98 27.51
C GLU A 113 -11.37 25.13 26.03
N LEU A 114 -10.92 24.26 25.14
CA LEU A 114 -11.32 24.27 23.75
C LEU A 114 -12.83 23.97 23.64
N PRO A 115 -13.55 24.71 22.79
CA PRO A 115 -14.98 24.49 22.60
C PRO A 115 -15.25 23.08 22.07
N ARG A 116 -16.20 22.40 22.69
CA ARG A 116 -16.66 21.06 22.29
C ARG A 116 -18.16 21.08 22.00
N SER A 117 -18.59 20.25 21.06
CA SER A 117 -20.01 20.04 20.76
C SER A 117 -20.26 18.58 20.43
N THR A 118 -21.34 18.02 20.95
CA THR A 118 -21.82 16.68 20.57
C THR A 118 -22.79 16.74 19.37
N GLY A 119 -22.94 17.91 18.75
CA GLY A 119 -23.81 18.13 17.60
C GLY A 119 -23.21 17.65 16.28
N TYR A 120 -22.54 16.50 16.26
CA TYR A 120 -22.07 15.85 15.06
C TYR A 120 -23.00 14.70 14.62
N GLU A 121 -22.96 14.39 13.33
CA GLU A 121 -23.72 13.30 12.73
C GLU A 121 -22.95 11.98 12.91
N THR A 122 -23.65 10.86 13.09
CA THR A 122 -23.09 9.52 12.90
C THR A 122 -23.56 8.99 11.54
N ALA A 123 -22.62 8.52 10.72
CA ALA A 123 -22.96 7.91 9.43
C ALA A 123 -23.81 6.64 9.66
N ASP A 124 -24.75 6.40 8.78
CA ASP A 124 -25.49 5.13 8.74
C ASP A 124 -24.75 4.04 7.93
N GLU A 125 -25.30 2.83 7.90
CA GLU A 125 -24.70 1.69 7.20
C GLU A 125 -24.64 1.88 5.66
N SER A 126 -25.40 2.78 5.07
CA SER A 126 -25.47 2.96 3.62
C SER A 126 -24.12 3.29 2.99
N ILE A 127 -23.25 4.01 3.71
CA ILE A 127 -21.90 4.31 3.20
C ILE A 127 -21.03 3.04 3.13
N ILE A 128 -21.21 2.13 4.07
CA ILE A 128 -20.49 0.86 4.12
C ILE A 128 -21.04 -0.07 3.02
N ASP A 129 -22.37 -0.12 2.89
CA ASP A 129 -23.06 -0.91 1.86
C ASP A 129 -22.64 -0.44 0.44
N ALA A 130 -22.54 0.88 0.22
CA ALA A 130 -22.09 1.44 -1.03
C ALA A 130 -20.62 1.09 -1.34
N TYR A 131 -19.73 1.13 -0.32
CA TYR A 131 -18.34 0.68 -0.48
C TYR A 131 -18.27 -0.80 -0.86
N ILE A 132 -19.05 -1.66 -0.17
CA ILE A 132 -19.09 -3.10 -0.40
C ILE A 132 -19.58 -3.41 -1.81
N ALA A 133 -20.73 -2.86 -2.20
CA ALA A 133 -21.31 -3.05 -3.52
C ALA A 133 -20.35 -2.64 -4.64
N ARG A 134 -19.70 -1.47 -4.50
CA ARG A 134 -18.74 -1.00 -5.48
C ARG A 134 -17.46 -1.85 -5.53
N THR A 135 -17.02 -2.36 -4.40
CA THR A 135 -15.84 -3.25 -4.35
C THR A 135 -16.15 -4.62 -4.95
N ALA A 136 -17.29 -5.18 -4.64
CA ALA A 136 -17.75 -6.46 -5.22
C ALA A 136 -17.93 -6.36 -6.74
N ALA A 137 -18.35 -5.21 -7.26
CA ALA A 137 -18.51 -4.96 -8.69
C ALA A 137 -17.20 -5.10 -9.50
N LEU A 138 -16.00 -5.07 -8.88
CA LEU A 138 -14.74 -5.35 -9.57
C LEU A 138 -14.72 -6.74 -10.24
N VAL A 139 -15.40 -7.71 -9.66
CA VAL A 139 -15.51 -9.08 -10.21
C VAL A 139 -16.50 -9.14 -11.38
N THR A 140 -17.59 -8.38 -11.30
CA THR A 140 -18.65 -8.41 -12.34
C THR A 140 -18.24 -7.71 -13.63
N HIS A 141 -17.18 -6.93 -13.63
CA HIS A 141 -16.59 -6.32 -14.82
C HIS A 141 -15.61 -7.26 -15.56
N THR A 142 -15.46 -8.51 -15.08
CA THR A 142 -14.84 -9.56 -15.88
C THR A 142 -15.77 -9.94 -17.04
N PRO A 143 -15.23 -10.35 -18.22
CA PRO A 143 -16.07 -10.74 -19.34
C PRO A 143 -17.09 -11.81 -18.92
N GLU A 144 -18.31 -11.77 -19.45
CA GLU A 144 -19.33 -12.82 -19.24
C GLU A 144 -18.81 -14.24 -19.56
N SER A 145 -17.72 -14.34 -20.32
CA SER A 145 -17.00 -15.57 -20.62
C SER A 145 -16.00 -16.01 -19.55
N ALA A 146 -15.67 -15.17 -18.58
CA ALA A 146 -14.74 -15.52 -17.50
C ALA A 146 -15.49 -16.30 -16.41
N VAL A 147 -15.39 -17.61 -16.48
CA VAL A 147 -15.85 -18.49 -15.39
C VAL A 147 -14.85 -18.37 -14.26
N LEU A 148 -15.31 -18.01 -13.07
CA LEU A 148 -14.50 -18.08 -11.86
C LEU A 148 -14.64 -19.47 -11.24
N ALA A 149 -13.54 -20.22 -11.14
CA ALA A 149 -13.54 -21.43 -10.33
C ALA A 149 -13.37 -21.05 -8.85
N PRO A 150 -14.06 -21.73 -7.92
CA PRO A 150 -13.89 -21.48 -6.50
C PRO A 150 -12.43 -21.69 -6.08
N VAL A 151 -11.83 -20.70 -5.43
CA VAL A 151 -10.48 -20.77 -4.83
C VAL A 151 -10.66 -21.03 -3.34
N SER A 152 -10.00 -22.05 -2.81
CA SER A 152 -9.90 -22.27 -1.37
C SER A 152 -8.82 -21.35 -0.81
N PHE A 153 -9.19 -20.43 0.08
CA PHE A 153 -8.22 -19.48 0.64
C PHE A 153 -8.37 -19.26 2.13
N VAL A 154 -7.28 -18.87 2.76
CA VAL A 154 -7.23 -18.42 4.15
C VAL A 154 -7.22 -16.90 4.20
N TYR A 155 -7.91 -16.33 5.18
CA TYR A 155 -7.91 -14.89 5.44
C TYR A 155 -7.46 -14.57 6.87
N THR A 156 -6.62 -13.54 7.01
CA THR A 156 -6.31 -12.91 8.29
C THR A 156 -6.45 -11.41 8.22
N ALA A 157 -7.05 -10.81 9.26
CA ALA A 157 -7.10 -9.38 9.50
C ALA A 157 -5.97 -8.88 10.42
N MET A 158 -5.08 -9.77 10.88
CA MET A 158 -4.00 -9.44 11.84
C MET A 158 -4.49 -8.62 13.04
N HIS A 159 -5.59 -9.06 13.68
CA HIS A 159 -6.28 -8.33 14.77
C HIS A 159 -6.80 -6.94 14.36
N GLY A 160 -6.90 -6.66 13.08
CA GLY A 160 -7.39 -5.40 12.55
C GLY A 160 -8.88 -5.40 12.24
N VAL A 161 -9.33 -4.33 11.60
CA VAL A 161 -10.76 -4.05 11.32
C VAL A 161 -11.23 -4.52 9.94
N GLY A 162 -10.38 -5.25 9.19
CA GLY A 162 -10.69 -5.62 7.80
C GLY A 162 -11.79 -6.65 7.65
N TRP A 163 -11.97 -7.58 8.60
CA TRP A 163 -12.76 -8.79 8.40
C TRP A 163 -14.24 -8.55 8.10
N GLU A 164 -14.91 -7.73 8.89
CA GLU A 164 -16.35 -7.51 8.71
C GLU A 164 -16.70 -7.04 7.31
N VAL A 165 -15.93 -6.07 6.80
CA VAL A 165 -16.13 -5.51 5.46
C VAL A 165 -15.67 -6.51 4.39
N ALA A 166 -14.50 -7.12 4.55
CA ALA A 166 -13.95 -8.07 3.58
C ALA A 166 -14.87 -9.29 3.40
N GLN A 167 -15.40 -9.87 4.49
CA GLN A 167 -16.33 -11.00 4.41
C GLN A 167 -17.58 -10.68 3.59
N ARG A 168 -18.15 -9.49 3.84
CA ARG A 168 -19.34 -9.06 3.07
C ARG A 168 -19.01 -8.84 1.60
N VAL A 169 -17.86 -8.24 1.31
CA VAL A 169 -17.36 -8.03 -0.07
C VAL A 169 -17.16 -9.39 -0.77
N PHE A 170 -16.45 -10.34 -0.12
CA PHE A 170 -16.19 -11.66 -0.74
C PHE A 170 -17.49 -12.41 -1.04
N ARG A 171 -18.48 -12.34 -0.13
CA ARG A 171 -19.78 -12.94 -0.33
C ARG A 171 -20.55 -12.30 -1.49
N GLU A 172 -20.60 -10.96 -1.54
CA GLU A 172 -21.30 -10.23 -2.59
C GLU A 172 -20.62 -10.40 -3.95
N ALA A 173 -19.29 -10.51 -3.97
CA ALA A 173 -18.51 -10.79 -5.16
C ALA A 173 -18.58 -12.28 -5.62
N GLY A 174 -19.20 -13.16 -4.84
CA GLY A 174 -19.28 -14.59 -5.19
C GLY A 174 -17.96 -15.35 -5.09
N LEU A 175 -16.99 -14.84 -4.31
CA LEU A 175 -15.64 -15.42 -4.18
C LEU A 175 -15.57 -16.57 -3.16
N GLY A 176 -16.67 -16.88 -2.48
CA GLY A 176 -16.74 -17.91 -1.44
C GLY A 176 -16.33 -17.41 -0.05
N GLU A 177 -16.43 -18.30 0.92
CA GLU A 177 -16.08 -18.02 2.32
C GLU A 177 -14.66 -18.54 2.61
N PRO A 178 -13.74 -17.71 3.13
CA PRO A 178 -12.41 -18.17 3.49
C PRO A 178 -12.39 -18.98 4.79
N THR A 179 -11.38 -19.82 4.95
CA THR A 179 -10.97 -20.27 6.28
C THR A 179 -10.26 -19.11 6.98
N VAL A 180 -10.76 -18.67 8.13
CA VAL A 180 -10.17 -17.53 8.84
C VAL A 180 -9.12 -17.98 9.85
N VAL A 181 -8.10 -17.15 10.10
CA VAL A 181 -7.18 -17.32 11.22
C VAL A 181 -7.91 -16.86 12.48
N ALA A 182 -8.48 -17.81 13.23
CA ALA A 182 -9.42 -17.53 14.32
C ALA A 182 -8.84 -16.59 15.39
N GLU A 183 -7.56 -16.72 15.69
CA GLU A 183 -6.86 -15.92 16.69
C GLU A 183 -6.64 -14.45 16.25
N GLN A 184 -6.69 -14.18 14.94
CA GLN A 184 -6.36 -12.88 14.36
C GLN A 184 -7.54 -12.19 13.67
N ILE A 185 -8.73 -12.78 13.74
CA ILE A 185 -9.87 -12.30 12.93
C ILE A 185 -10.63 -11.16 13.60
N ALA A 186 -10.70 -11.14 14.91
CA ALA A 186 -11.35 -10.08 15.67
C ALA A 186 -10.37 -8.92 15.95
N PRO A 187 -10.83 -7.65 15.90
CA PRO A 187 -10.01 -6.52 16.28
C PRO A 187 -9.51 -6.63 17.72
N ASP A 188 -8.19 -6.49 17.89
CA ASP A 188 -7.54 -6.41 19.21
C ASP A 188 -6.33 -5.46 19.12
N GLY A 189 -6.45 -4.27 19.71
CA GLY A 189 -5.40 -3.26 19.68
C GLY A 189 -4.10 -3.62 20.41
N ALA A 190 -4.07 -4.76 21.14
CA ALA A 190 -2.86 -5.30 21.76
C ALA A 190 -2.05 -6.19 20.81
N PHE A 191 -2.63 -6.64 19.70
CA PHE A 191 -2.00 -7.53 18.70
C PHE A 191 -1.31 -8.76 19.32
N PRO A 192 -2.02 -9.60 20.13
CA PRO A 192 -1.39 -10.56 21.04
C PRO A 192 -0.57 -11.66 20.34
N THR A 193 -0.78 -11.92 19.05
CA THR A 193 -0.07 -12.97 18.31
C THR A 193 1.10 -12.45 17.48
N VAL A 194 1.25 -11.13 17.36
CA VAL A 194 2.29 -10.50 16.53
C VAL A 194 2.86 -9.26 17.23
N ALA A 195 4.18 -9.22 17.40
CA ALA A 195 4.83 -8.07 18.01
C ALA A 195 4.76 -6.81 17.11
N PHE A 196 4.65 -7.02 15.82
CA PHE A 196 4.57 -6.00 14.79
C PHE A 196 3.54 -6.45 13.73
N PRO A 197 2.33 -5.85 13.69
CA PRO A 197 1.23 -6.35 12.85
C PRO A 197 1.40 -5.95 11.37
N ASN A 198 2.55 -6.27 10.79
CA ASN A 198 2.89 -6.05 9.39
C ASN A 198 3.13 -7.40 8.70
N PRO A 199 2.38 -7.75 7.64
CA PRO A 199 2.58 -9.00 6.91
C PRO A 199 4.00 -9.22 6.36
N GLU A 200 4.82 -8.16 6.29
CA GLU A 200 6.21 -8.24 5.82
C GLU A 200 7.20 -8.63 6.93
N GLU A 201 6.81 -8.50 8.18
CA GLU A 201 7.69 -8.83 9.30
C GLU A 201 7.79 -10.34 9.51
N PRO A 202 8.97 -10.85 9.90
CA PRO A 202 9.15 -12.27 10.20
C PRO A 202 8.16 -12.74 11.29
N GLY A 203 7.54 -13.90 11.05
CA GLY A 203 6.59 -14.51 11.97
C GLY A 203 5.15 -13.97 11.89
N ALA A 204 4.92 -12.82 11.26
CA ALA A 204 3.58 -12.22 11.18
C ALA A 204 2.55 -13.11 10.45
N MET A 205 3.01 -13.91 9.49
CA MET A 205 2.17 -14.82 8.69
C MET A 205 2.12 -16.27 9.22
N ASP A 206 2.82 -16.62 10.31
CA ASP A 206 2.97 -18.01 10.76
C ASP A 206 1.64 -18.71 11.05
N LEU A 207 0.72 -18.03 11.72
CA LEU A 207 -0.63 -18.56 11.97
C LEU A 207 -1.42 -18.75 10.67
N ALA A 208 -1.28 -17.83 9.72
CA ALA A 208 -1.92 -17.96 8.42
C ALA A 208 -1.36 -19.16 7.63
N PHE A 209 -0.04 -19.38 7.65
CA PHE A 209 0.59 -20.57 7.06
C PHE A 209 0.13 -21.87 7.74
N ALA A 210 0.05 -21.90 9.07
CA ALA A 210 -0.43 -23.05 9.81
C ALA A 210 -1.90 -23.37 9.48
N THR A 211 -2.75 -22.35 9.47
CA THR A 211 -4.18 -22.47 9.11
C THR A 211 -4.34 -22.97 7.67
N ALA A 212 -3.56 -22.44 6.74
CA ALA A 212 -3.62 -22.81 5.33
C ALA A 212 -3.20 -24.27 5.09
N ARG A 213 -2.17 -24.76 5.80
CA ARG A 213 -1.80 -26.18 5.75
C ARG A 213 -2.93 -27.07 6.27
N ALA A 214 -3.53 -26.70 7.41
CA ALA A 214 -4.61 -27.47 8.02
C ALA A 214 -5.87 -27.51 7.12
N ALA A 215 -6.16 -26.41 6.45
CA ALA A 215 -7.31 -26.29 5.53
C ALA A 215 -7.03 -26.80 4.12
N SER A 216 -5.80 -27.19 3.79
CA SER A 216 -5.37 -27.48 2.41
C SER A 216 -5.75 -26.36 1.44
N ALA A 217 -5.53 -25.12 1.86
CA ALA A 217 -5.87 -23.95 1.08
C ALA A 217 -4.94 -23.79 -0.13
N GLU A 218 -5.41 -23.06 -1.15
CA GLU A 218 -4.67 -22.76 -2.38
C GLU A 218 -4.03 -21.35 -2.34
N LEU A 219 -4.52 -20.49 -1.43
CA LEU A 219 -4.10 -19.09 -1.35
C LEU A 219 -4.25 -18.56 0.08
N ILE A 220 -3.42 -17.60 0.45
CA ILE A 220 -3.57 -16.81 1.67
C ILE A 220 -3.72 -15.34 1.30
N ILE A 221 -4.70 -14.69 1.89
CA ILE A 221 -4.97 -13.25 1.83
C ILE A 221 -4.81 -12.70 3.24
N ALA A 222 -3.98 -11.66 3.38
CA ALA A 222 -3.80 -10.97 4.65
C ALA A 222 -3.90 -9.45 4.46
N ASN A 223 -4.70 -8.80 5.29
CA ASN A 223 -4.70 -7.35 5.41
C ASN A 223 -3.96 -6.93 6.68
N ASP A 224 -3.35 -5.76 6.65
CA ASP A 224 -2.83 -5.09 7.84
C ASP A 224 -3.99 -4.52 8.70
N PRO A 225 -3.73 -4.04 9.92
CA PRO A 225 -4.81 -3.72 10.87
C PRO A 225 -5.87 -2.73 10.39
N ASP A 226 -5.54 -1.78 9.55
CA ASP A 226 -6.51 -0.84 8.96
C ASP A 226 -6.92 -1.19 7.52
N ALA A 227 -6.49 -2.37 7.05
CA ALA A 227 -6.88 -3.03 5.80
C ALA A 227 -6.64 -2.18 4.53
N ASP A 228 -5.69 -1.26 4.57
CA ASP A 228 -5.29 -0.53 3.37
C ASP A 228 -4.23 -1.27 2.54
N ARG A 229 -3.60 -2.34 3.10
CA ARG A 229 -2.60 -3.18 2.43
C ARG A 229 -3.09 -4.60 2.20
N LEU A 230 -2.46 -5.27 1.23
CA LEU A 230 -2.70 -6.66 0.91
C LEU A 230 -1.38 -7.44 0.86
N ALA A 231 -1.28 -8.52 1.61
CA ALA A 231 -0.29 -9.56 1.37
C ALA A 231 -0.96 -10.81 0.82
N VAL A 232 -0.28 -11.47 -0.10
CA VAL A 232 -0.70 -12.73 -0.72
C VAL A 232 0.40 -13.75 -0.50
N ALA A 233 0.02 -14.99 -0.15
CA ALA A 233 0.95 -16.11 -0.14
C ALA A 233 0.39 -17.30 -0.90
N ILE A 234 1.30 -18.04 -1.53
CA ILE A 234 1.02 -19.23 -2.35
C ILE A 234 1.77 -20.44 -1.81
N PRO A 235 1.31 -21.68 -2.06
CA PRO A 235 2.03 -22.88 -1.72
C PRO A 235 3.44 -22.89 -2.35
N ASP A 236 4.44 -23.28 -1.57
CA ASP A 236 5.82 -23.41 -2.03
C ASP A 236 6.53 -24.50 -1.24
N ALA A 237 6.67 -25.67 -1.85
CA ALA A 237 7.30 -26.82 -1.22
C ALA A 237 8.81 -26.66 -0.94
N SER A 238 9.45 -25.62 -1.48
CA SER A 238 10.87 -25.34 -1.24
C SER A 238 11.12 -24.63 0.08
N THR A 239 10.07 -24.07 0.73
CA THR A 239 10.16 -23.40 2.03
C THR A 239 9.82 -24.35 3.18
N PRO A 240 10.41 -24.17 4.36
CA PRO A 240 10.06 -24.98 5.55
C PRO A 240 8.59 -24.89 5.94
N GLU A 241 7.98 -23.74 5.75
CA GLU A 241 6.57 -23.46 6.04
C GLU A 241 5.62 -24.08 5.01
N GLY A 242 6.13 -24.48 3.84
CA GLY A 242 5.34 -24.95 2.69
C GLY A 242 4.58 -23.83 1.96
N TRP A 243 4.90 -22.57 2.28
CA TRP A 243 4.25 -21.37 1.77
C TRP A 243 5.25 -20.26 1.52
N ARG A 244 5.02 -19.48 0.48
CA ARG A 244 5.83 -18.31 0.16
C ARG A 244 4.93 -17.08 0.00
N ARG A 245 5.20 -16.02 0.77
CA ARG A 245 4.57 -14.71 0.56
C ARG A 245 5.12 -14.11 -0.74
N LEU A 246 4.24 -13.64 -1.59
CA LEU A 246 4.63 -12.84 -2.76
C LEU A 246 5.12 -11.47 -2.29
N SER A 247 6.14 -10.94 -2.95
CA SER A 247 6.58 -9.57 -2.69
C SER A 247 5.52 -8.57 -3.15
N GLY A 248 5.50 -7.37 -2.55
CA GLY A 248 4.60 -6.31 -2.99
C GLY A 248 4.80 -5.94 -4.46
N ASN A 249 6.04 -6.02 -4.95
CA ASN A 249 6.34 -5.84 -6.38
C ASN A 249 5.71 -6.91 -7.27
N ALA A 250 5.75 -8.19 -6.85
CA ALA A 250 5.15 -9.28 -7.63
C ALA A 250 3.62 -9.15 -7.71
N VAL A 251 2.96 -8.91 -6.57
CA VAL A 251 1.50 -8.67 -6.54
C VAL A 251 1.15 -7.41 -7.34
N GLY A 252 1.92 -6.32 -7.17
CA GLY A 252 1.72 -5.07 -7.90
C GLY A 252 1.85 -5.21 -9.41
N ALA A 253 2.81 -6.00 -9.88
CA ALA A 253 3.00 -6.27 -11.29
C ALA A 253 1.86 -7.11 -11.89
N LEU A 254 1.41 -8.17 -11.18
CA LEU A 254 0.31 -9.03 -11.64
C LEU A 254 -1.03 -8.28 -11.69
N LEU A 255 -1.36 -7.49 -10.66
CA LEU A 255 -2.54 -6.63 -10.66
C LEU A 255 -2.44 -5.53 -11.74
N GLY A 256 -1.23 -5.00 -11.96
CA GLY A 256 -0.97 -4.04 -13.04
C GLY A 256 -1.19 -4.63 -14.43
N TRP A 257 -0.76 -5.87 -14.65
CA TRP A 257 -1.04 -6.58 -15.91
C TRP A 257 -2.55 -6.76 -16.11
N ARG A 258 -3.24 -7.25 -15.08
CA ARG A 258 -4.70 -7.39 -15.08
C ARG A 258 -5.41 -6.05 -15.36
N ALA A 259 -4.93 -4.97 -14.76
CA ALA A 259 -5.46 -3.62 -15.01
C ALA A 259 -5.22 -3.18 -16.48
N ALA A 260 -4.06 -3.48 -17.06
CA ALA A 260 -3.78 -3.16 -18.46
C ALA A 260 -4.70 -3.92 -19.42
N GLU A 261 -4.93 -5.22 -19.17
CA GLU A 261 -5.88 -6.01 -19.95
C GLU A 261 -7.32 -5.49 -19.83
N ARG A 262 -7.72 -5.07 -18.62
CA ARG A 262 -9.03 -4.44 -18.40
C ARG A 262 -9.18 -3.15 -19.21
N LEU A 263 -8.21 -2.24 -19.13
CA LEU A 263 -8.21 -0.99 -19.89
C LEU A 263 -8.26 -1.23 -21.40
N GLN A 264 -7.53 -2.22 -21.91
CA GLN A 264 -7.53 -2.59 -23.32
C GLN A 264 -8.91 -3.10 -23.77
N ARG A 265 -9.55 -3.98 -23.00
CA ARG A 265 -10.90 -4.48 -23.29
C ARG A 265 -11.95 -3.37 -23.27
N GLU A 266 -11.85 -2.43 -22.33
CA GLU A 266 -12.77 -1.30 -22.18
C GLU A 266 -12.51 -0.18 -23.18
N GLY A 267 -11.41 -0.21 -23.92
CA GLY A 267 -10.99 0.88 -24.82
C GLY A 267 -10.69 2.18 -24.05
N ARG A 268 -10.35 2.10 -22.77
CA ARG A 268 -10.09 3.25 -21.89
C ARG A 268 -8.64 3.68 -21.94
N GLN A 269 -8.44 4.99 -21.97
CA GLN A 269 -7.14 5.61 -21.76
C GLN A 269 -6.96 5.92 -20.28
N ALA A 270 -5.82 5.51 -19.73
CA ALA A 270 -5.46 5.79 -18.35
C ALA A 270 -3.94 5.87 -18.19
N LYS A 271 -3.48 6.19 -16.99
CA LYS A 271 -2.07 6.22 -16.62
C LYS A 271 -1.82 5.24 -15.49
N PHE A 272 -0.68 4.56 -15.51
CA PHE A 272 -0.18 3.78 -14.40
C PHE A 272 0.86 4.56 -13.61
N ALA A 273 0.95 4.29 -12.32
CA ALA A 273 1.96 4.91 -11.48
C ALA A 273 2.46 3.94 -10.40
N ALA A 274 3.74 4.07 -10.05
CA ALA A 274 4.32 3.40 -8.89
C ALA A 274 5.27 4.34 -8.16
N SER A 275 5.60 4.00 -6.91
CA SER A 275 6.67 4.71 -6.22
C SER A 275 8.00 4.47 -6.92
N LEU A 276 8.87 5.46 -6.95
CA LEU A 276 10.18 5.35 -7.62
C LEU A 276 11.07 4.23 -7.02
N VAL A 277 10.74 3.71 -5.85
CA VAL A 277 11.44 2.59 -5.19
C VAL A 277 10.78 1.23 -5.44
N SER A 278 9.62 1.21 -6.10
CA SER A 278 8.97 -0.03 -6.54
C SER A 278 9.62 -0.57 -7.81
N SER A 279 9.50 -1.87 -8.07
CA SER A 279 10.06 -2.52 -9.26
C SER A 279 9.65 -1.83 -10.57
N PRO A 280 10.54 -1.74 -11.56
CA PRO A 280 10.20 -1.25 -12.90
C PRO A 280 9.24 -2.14 -13.69
N ALA A 281 8.84 -3.29 -13.14
CA ALA A 281 7.95 -4.26 -13.80
C ALA A 281 6.64 -3.63 -14.30
N LEU A 282 6.02 -2.71 -13.53
CA LEU A 282 4.79 -2.03 -13.99
C LEU A 282 5.03 -1.12 -15.20
N SER A 283 6.20 -0.50 -15.30
CA SER A 283 6.53 0.31 -16.47
C SER A 283 6.68 -0.53 -17.74
N ALA A 284 7.21 -1.76 -17.61
CA ALA A 284 7.29 -2.72 -18.71
C ALA A 284 5.89 -3.18 -19.18
N VAL A 285 5.00 -3.49 -18.23
CA VAL A 285 3.59 -3.77 -18.53
C VAL A 285 2.94 -2.58 -19.25
N ALA A 286 3.08 -1.38 -18.70
CA ALA A 286 2.50 -0.17 -19.30
C ALA A 286 2.99 0.05 -20.74
N ALA A 287 4.29 -0.09 -21.00
CA ALA A 287 4.89 0.03 -22.31
C ALA A 287 4.31 -1.00 -23.31
N ALA A 288 4.18 -2.28 -22.88
CA ALA A 288 3.65 -3.34 -23.73
C ALA A 288 2.18 -3.14 -24.15
N TYR A 289 1.40 -2.43 -23.33
CA TYR A 289 -0.01 -2.12 -23.60
C TYR A 289 -0.25 -0.69 -24.10
N GLY A 290 0.81 0.10 -24.30
CA GLY A 290 0.67 1.50 -24.72
C GLY A 290 0.02 2.40 -23.68
N VAL A 291 0.09 2.03 -22.40
CA VAL A 291 -0.42 2.81 -21.28
C VAL A 291 0.66 3.79 -20.81
N SER A 292 0.30 5.03 -20.54
CA SER A 292 1.23 6.00 -19.97
C SER A 292 1.63 5.60 -18.55
N TYR A 293 2.91 5.81 -18.20
CA TYR A 293 3.45 5.48 -16.89
C TYR A 293 4.12 6.69 -16.21
N SER A 294 4.09 6.76 -14.90
CA SER A 294 4.81 7.76 -14.10
C SER A 294 5.37 7.16 -12.82
N ASP A 295 6.66 7.40 -12.56
CA ASP A 295 7.20 7.28 -11.22
C ASP A 295 6.71 8.42 -10.34
N THR A 296 6.53 8.16 -9.04
CA THR A 296 6.23 9.16 -8.02
C THR A 296 7.21 9.06 -6.86
N LEU A 297 7.26 10.07 -6.00
CA LEU A 297 7.89 9.91 -4.69
C LEU A 297 7.17 8.81 -3.90
N THR A 298 7.86 8.29 -2.89
CA THR A 298 7.29 7.27 -1.99
C THR A 298 6.10 7.79 -1.20
N GLY A 299 5.10 6.94 -1.07
CA GLY A 299 3.85 7.21 -0.37
C GLY A 299 2.67 7.45 -1.31
N PHE A 300 1.56 6.83 -0.98
CA PHE A 300 0.34 6.87 -1.79
C PHE A 300 -0.22 8.27 -1.99
N LYS A 301 0.11 9.21 -1.10
CA LYS A 301 -0.21 10.64 -1.26
C LYS A 301 0.27 11.24 -2.60
N TRP A 302 1.29 10.65 -3.21
CA TRP A 302 1.81 11.05 -4.52
C TRP A 302 1.20 10.23 -5.66
N ILE A 303 1.11 8.91 -5.50
CA ILE A 303 0.51 8.01 -6.50
C ILE A 303 -0.93 8.40 -6.80
N SER A 304 -1.73 8.62 -5.76
CA SER A 304 -3.15 8.96 -5.87
C SER A 304 -3.44 10.27 -6.59
N ARG A 305 -2.45 11.17 -6.68
CA ARG A 305 -2.56 12.48 -7.33
C ARG A 305 -2.20 12.46 -8.81
N VAL A 306 -1.75 11.34 -9.35
CA VAL A 306 -1.46 11.21 -10.78
C VAL A 306 -2.76 11.38 -11.57
N GLY A 307 -2.78 12.36 -12.47
CA GLY A 307 -3.94 12.66 -13.31
C GLY A 307 -4.24 11.52 -14.27
N GLY A 308 -5.51 11.10 -14.36
CA GLY A 308 -5.93 10.00 -15.22
C GLY A 308 -5.45 8.63 -14.75
N LEU A 309 -5.18 8.46 -13.46
CA LEU A 309 -4.72 7.20 -12.89
C LEU A 309 -5.75 6.09 -13.11
N GLY A 310 -5.31 4.95 -13.69
CA GLY A 310 -6.08 3.73 -13.86
C GLY A 310 -5.65 2.61 -12.93
N TYR A 311 -4.38 2.63 -12.49
CA TYR A 311 -3.81 1.70 -11.53
C TYR A 311 -2.54 2.29 -10.91
N GLY A 312 -2.31 1.99 -9.64
CA GLY A 312 -1.06 2.36 -8.97
C GLY A 312 -0.72 1.44 -7.82
N TYR A 313 0.59 1.31 -7.53
CA TYR A 313 1.03 0.53 -6.37
C TYR A 313 2.33 1.07 -5.76
N GLU A 314 2.59 0.68 -4.52
CA GLU A 314 3.88 0.78 -3.86
C GLU A 314 4.31 -0.60 -3.33
N GLU A 315 5.62 -0.87 -3.36
CA GLU A 315 6.22 -2.15 -2.99
C GLU A 315 5.88 -2.61 -1.56
N ALA A 316 5.55 -1.67 -0.69
CA ALA A 316 5.15 -1.91 0.69
C ALA A 316 3.68 -2.38 0.81
N LEU A 317 3.27 -3.33 -0.02
CA LEU A 317 1.96 -3.99 -0.04
C LEU A 317 0.76 -3.06 -0.31
N GLY A 318 0.98 -1.89 -0.91
CA GLY A 318 -0.08 -0.92 -1.20
C GLY A 318 -0.52 -0.96 -2.66
N TYR A 319 -1.82 -1.14 -2.92
CA TYR A 319 -2.39 -1.21 -4.27
C TYR A 319 -3.65 -0.38 -4.39
N LEU A 320 -3.84 0.24 -5.54
CA LEU A 320 -5.00 1.03 -5.91
C LEU A 320 -5.56 0.54 -7.24
N VAL A 321 -6.53 -0.37 -7.17
CA VAL A 321 -7.14 -1.04 -8.33
C VAL A 321 -8.37 -0.30 -8.88
N ASP A 322 -9.02 0.53 -8.07
CA ASP A 322 -10.15 1.41 -8.45
C ASP A 322 -9.93 2.86 -8.00
N PRO A 323 -9.13 3.67 -8.76
CA PRO A 323 -8.86 5.05 -8.42
C PRO A 323 -10.10 5.96 -8.49
N ASP A 324 -11.16 5.53 -9.14
CA ASP A 324 -12.40 6.28 -9.20
C ASP A 324 -13.23 6.12 -7.92
N LYS A 325 -13.00 5.05 -7.15
CA LYS A 325 -13.63 4.80 -5.85
C LYS A 325 -12.88 5.50 -4.72
N VAL A 326 -11.58 5.24 -4.59
CA VAL A 326 -10.72 5.80 -3.54
C VAL A 326 -9.47 6.43 -4.14
N ARG A 327 -8.82 7.32 -3.38
CA ARG A 327 -7.54 7.93 -3.74
C ARG A 327 -6.46 7.61 -2.70
N ASP A 328 -6.40 6.34 -2.32
CA ASP A 328 -5.40 5.75 -1.44
C ASP A 328 -5.31 4.25 -1.73
N LYS A 329 -4.44 3.56 -1.01
CA LYS A 329 -4.38 2.08 -0.99
C LYS A 329 -5.71 1.50 -0.54
N ASP A 330 -6.10 0.41 -1.16
CA ASP A 330 -7.28 -0.35 -0.79
C ASP A 330 -6.98 -1.85 -0.84
N GLY A 331 -6.60 -2.38 0.31
CA GLY A 331 -6.21 -3.78 0.45
C GLY A 331 -7.37 -4.75 0.22
N ILE A 332 -8.62 -4.33 0.51
CA ILE A 332 -9.80 -5.16 0.30
C ILE A 332 -10.13 -5.25 -1.20
N SER A 333 -10.10 -4.13 -1.91
CA SER A 333 -10.30 -4.13 -3.37
C SER A 333 -9.20 -4.91 -4.10
N ALA A 334 -7.96 -4.77 -3.66
CA ALA A 334 -6.84 -5.53 -4.20
C ALA A 334 -6.99 -7.03 -3.95
N ALA A 335 -7.49 -7.44 -2.77
CA ALA A 335 -7.79 -8.84 -2.46
C ALA A 335 -8.86 -9.42 -3.38
N VAL A 336 -9.93 -8.68 -3.64
CA VAL A 336 -11.00 -9.07 -4.58
C VAL A 336 -10.46 -9.26 -5.99
N ASP A 337 -9.68 -8.29 -6.49
CA ASP A 337 -9.13 -8.35 -7.85
C ASP A 337 -8.11 -9.49 -8.00
N PHE A 338 -7.33 -9.78 -6.94
CA PHE A 338 -6.39 -10.90 -6.93
C PHE A 338 -7.08 -12.27 -6.82
N LEU A 339 -8.13 -12.40 -6.01
CA LEU A 339 -8.93 -13.60 -5.92
C LEU A 339 -9.67 -13.90 -7.24
N ALA A 340 -10.15 -12.87 -7.91
CA ALA A 340 -10.75 -13.02 -9.24
C ALA A 340 -9.71 -13.52 -10.26
N LEU A 341 -8.50 -12.97 -10.27
CA LEU A 341 -7.38 -13.47 -11.09
C LEU A 341 -7.12 -14.96 -10.80
N ALA A 342 -7.00 -15.34 -9.53
CA ALA A 342 -6.76 -16.73 -9.14
C ALA A 342 -7.89 -17.65 -9.60
N GLY A 343 -9.14 -17.23 -9.46
CA GLY A 343 -10.32 -17.97 -9.91
C GLY A 343 -10.37 -18.16 -11.43
N GLU A 344 -10.04 -17.14 -12.20
CA GLU A 344 -9.94 -17.20 -13.66
C GLU A 344 -8.83 -18.15 -14.12
N LEU A 345 -7.66 -18.06 -13.52
CA LEU A 345 -6.54 -18.95 -13.81
C LEU A 345 -6.91 -20.41 -13.51
N LYS A 346 -7.52 -20.67 -12.35
CA LYS A 346 -7.97 -22.00 -11.96
C LYS A 346 -9.02 -22.55 -12.93
N ALA A 347 -9.98 -21.74 -13.36
CA ALA A 347 -10.97 -22.13 -14.36
C ALA A 347 -10.34 -22.49 -15.71
N ALA A 348 -9.22 -21.84 -16.05
CA ALA A 348 -8.42 -22.16 -17.25
C ALA A 348 -7.44 -23.33 -17.04
N GLY A 349 -7.47 -24.01 -15.89
CA GLY A 349 -6.54 -25.10 -15.56
C GLY A 349 -5.11 -24.62 -15.33
N ARG A 350 -4.91 -23.36 -14.93
CA ARG A 350 -3.61 -22.71 -14.76
C ARG A 350 -3.34 -22.35 -13.30
N THR A 351 -2.08 -22.26 -12.93
CA THR A 351 -1.66 -21.84 -11.60
C THR A 351 -1.11 -20.39 -11.60
N LEU A 352 -1.06 -19.78 -10.42
CA LEU A 352 -0.41 -18.47 -10.25
C LEU A 352 1.08 -18.51 -10.59
N GLU A 353 1.76 -19.62 -10.32
CA GLU A 353 3.16 -19.79 -10.69
C GLU A 353 3.34 -19.79 -12.23
N GLN A 354 2.47 -20.50 -12.94
CA GLN A 354 2.49 -20.46 -14.43
C GLN A 354 2.21 -19.04 -14.93
N HIS A 355 1.29 -18.33 -14.31
CA HIS A 355 0.99 -16.95 -14.68
C HIS A 355 2.18 -16.00 -14.40
N GLN A 356 2.91 -16.22 -13.31
CA GLN A 356 4.17 -15.49 -13.05
C GLN A 356 5.24 -15.82 -14.11
N ARG A 357 5.32 -17.07 -14.58
CA ARG A 357 6.24 -17.44 -15.68
C ARG A 357 5.86 -16.76 -17.00
N ASP A 358 4.57 -16.68 -17.32
CA ASP A 358 4.10 -15.94 -18.52
C ASP A 358 4.39 -14.44 -18.40
N PHE A 359 4.29 -13.89 -17.19
CA PHE A 359 4.71 -12.51 -16.94
C PHE A 359 6.19 -12.32 -17.31
N ASP A 360 7.06 -13.18 -16.81
CA ASP A 360 8.51 -13.10 -17.06
C ASP A 360 8.85 -13.35 -18.53
N GLU A 361 8.12 -14.23 -19.19
CA GLU A 361 8.29 -14.47 -20.63
C GLU A 361 7.91 -13.23 -21.45
N ARG A 362 6.82 -12.58 -21.09
CA ARG A 362 6.24 -11.47 -21.86
C ARG A 362 6.92 -10.13 -21.60
N PHE A 363 7.26 -9.84 -20.34
CA PHE A 363 7.72 -8.51 -19.92
C PHE A 363 9.16 -8.49 -19.43
N GLY A 364 9.80 -9.64 -19.27
CA GLY A 364 11.10 -9.81 -18.63
C GLY A 364 10.97 -10.24 -17.17
N ALA A 365 12.01 -10.89 -16.65
CA ALA A 365 12.10 -11.27 -15.25
C ALA A 365 12.64 -10.09 -14.44
N PHE A 366 11.99 -9.79 -13.32
CA PHE A 366 12.35 -8.71 -12.39
C PHE A 366 12.64 -9.28 -11.02
N ALA A 367 13.76 -8.89 -10.44
CA ALA A 367 14.12 -9.20 -9.07
C ALA A 367 14.32 -7.91 -8.27
N SER A 368 13.97 -7.95 -6.99
CA SER A 368 14.12 -6.81 -6.08
C SER A 368 14.58 -7.28 -4.71
N ALA A 369 15.40 -6.46 -4.04
CA ALA A 369 15.75 -6.64 -2.63
C ALA A 369 15.68 -5.31 -1.89
N GLN A 370 15.52 -5.39 -0.57
CA GLN A 370 15.56 -4.23 0.31
C GLN A 370 16.55 -4.48 1.45
N VAL A 371 17.50 -3.57 1.62
CA VAL A 371 18.36 -3.52 2.81
C VAL A 371 17.88 -2.41 3.73
N SER A 372 17.73 -2.71 5.01
CA SER A 372 17.39 -1.72 6.03
C SER A 372 18.50 -1.65 7.07
N LEU A 373 19.14 -0.49 7.21
CA LEU A 373 20.09 -0.20 8.28
C LEU A 373 19.34 0.54 9.40
N ARG A 374 18.98 -0.18 10.46
CA ARG A 374 18.43 0.43 11.69
C ARG A 374 19.56 1.05 12.50
N VAL A 375 19.36 2.25 13.01
CA VAL A 375 20.34 2.97 13.81
C VAL A 375 19.74 3.42 15.14
N THR A 376 20.55 3.43 16.18
CA THR A 376 20.19 4.01 17.49
C THR A 376 20.55 5.49 17.55
N ASP A 377 21.58 5.90 16.81
CA ASP A 377 22.00 7.29 16.66
C ASP A 377 21.52 7.83 15.31
N LEU A 378 20.58 8.77 15.36
CA LEU A 378 20.00 9.39 14.16
C LEU A 378 21.01 10.14 13.29
N SER A 379 22.12 10.62 13.88
CA SER A 379 23.17 11.32 13.13
C SER A 379 23.83 10.41 12.09
N ARG A 380 23.86 9.09 12.32
CA ARG A 380 24.38 8.11 11.35
C ARG A 380 23.62 8.10 10.04
N ILE A 381 22.31 8.40 10.06
CA ILE A 381 21.50 8.47 8.84
C ILE A 381 22.05 9.57 7.93
N GLY A 382 22.20 10.78 8.48
CA GLY A 382 22.77 11.90 7.72
C GLY A 382 24.20 11.64 7.26
N ALA A 383 25.02 11.00 8.10
CA ALA A 383 26.39 10.65 7.74
C ALA A 383 26.46 9.65 6.56
N VAL A 384 25.62 8.61 6.54
CA VAL A 384 25.55 7.67 5.42
C VAL A 384 25.12 8.38 4.13
N MET A 385 24.07 9.19 4.19
CA MET A 385 23.59 9.93 3.01
C MET A 385 24.62 10.92 2.49
N ALA A 386 25.33 11.65 3.39
CA ALA A 386 26.40 12.57 3.03
C ALA A 386 27.59 11.83 2.39
N ALA A 387 28.05 10.74 2.98
CA ALA A 387 29.17 9.96 2.44
C ALA A 387 28.87 9.44 1.02
N LEU A 388 27.66 8.89 0.77
CA LEU A 388 27.25 8.41 -0.55
C LEU A 388 27.08 9.55 -1.56
N ARG A 389 26.79 10.78 -1.10
CA ARG A 389 26.62 11.97 -1.94
C ARG A 389 27.96 12.60 -2.29
N ASP A 390 28.83 12.75 -1.28
CA ASP A 390 30.14 13.41 -1.45
C ASP A 390 31.15 12.53 -2.20
N THR A 391 31.06 11.21 -2.02
CA THR A 391 31.93 10.23 -2.66
C THR A 391 31.12 9.05 -3.16
N PRO A 392 30.35 9.22 -4.26
CA PRO A 392 29.58 8.13 -4.85
C PRO A 392 30.49 6.95 -5.23
N PRO A 393 30.08 5.70 -4.94
CA PRO A 393 30.86 4.54 -5.35
C PRO A 393 30.90 4.43 -6.88
N ASN A 394 32.07 4.05 -7.42
CA ASN A 394 32.21 3.76 -8.86
C ASN A 394 31.65 2.39 -9.24
N GLU A 395 31.53 1.52 -8.25
CA GLU A 395 30.97 0.18 -8.42
C GLU A 395 30.29 -0.29 -7.13
N VAL A 396 29.28 -1.16 -7.22
CA VAL A 396 28.59 -1.82 -6.11
C VAL A 396 28.48 -3.29 -6.44
N GLY A 397 28.99 -4.17 -5.55
CA GLY A 397 28.93 -5.62 -5.76
C GLY A 397 29.58 -6.10 -7.07
N GLY A 398 30.63 -5.44 -7.56
CA GLY A 398 31.28 -5.73 -8.83
C GLY A 398 30.58 -5.16 -10.07
N VAL A 399 29.45 -4.47 -9.90
CA VAL A 399 28.72 -3.82 -10.98
C VAL A 399 29.01 -2.34 -11.02
N ARG A 400 29.44 -1.82 -12.17
CA ARG A 400 29.83 -0.41 -12.34
C ARG A 400 28.61 0.52 -12.21
N VAL A 401 28.77 1.64 -11.51
CA VAL A 401 27.83 2.76 -11.46
C VAL A 401 28.00 3.61 -12.74
N ASN A 402 26.93 3.79 -13.50
CA ASN A 402 26.95 4.61 -14.72
C ASN A 402 26.51 6.05 -14.47
N GLN A 403 25.55 6.25 -13.54
CA GLN A 403 24.95 7.55 -13.25
C GLN A 403 24.46 7.58 -11.81
N VAL A 404 24.54 8.76 -11.20
CA VAL A 404 23.94 9.04 -9.88
C VAL A 404 22.99 10.22 -10.03
N ASP A 405 21.76 10.02 -9.57
CA ASP A 405 20.75 11.08 -9.49
C ASP A 405 20.60 11.47 -8.02
N ASP A 406 20.80 12.74 -7.71
CA ASP A 406 20.58 13.32 -6.38
C ASP A 406 19.30 14.16 -6.38
N PHE A 407 18.36 13.77 -5.54
CA PHE A 407 17.06 14.43 -5.41
C PHE A 407 17.04 15.54 -4.37
N SER A 408 18.14 15.82 -3.67
CA SER A 408 18.18 16.80 -2.58
C SER A 408 17.80 18.23 -3.01
N GLY A 409 18.14 18.59 -4.24
CA GLY A 409 17.77 19.88 -4.85
C GLY A 409 16.51 19.83 -5.72
N GLY A 410 15.83 18.68 -5.78
CA GLY A 410 14.81 18.34 -6.75
C GLY A 410 15.41 17.67 -8.00
N PHE A 411 14.65 16.78 -8.65
CA PHE A 411 15.10 16.06 -9.84
C PHE A 411 13.95 15.89 -10.84
N GLY A 412 14.07 16.45 -12.02
CA GLY A 412 13.02 16.42 -13.04
C GLY A 412 11.72 17.03 -12.52
N VAL A 413 10.69 16.22 -12.39
CA VAL A 413 9.37 16.63 -11.86
C VAL A 413 9.25 16.45 -10.34
N PHE A 414 10.26 15.86 -9.69
CA PHE A 414 10.23 15.60 -8.26
C PHE A 414 10.69 16.80 -7.44
N PRO A 415 9.97 17.18 -6.39
CA PRO A 415 10.43 18.20 -5.44
C PRO A 415 11.66 17.73 -4.67
N PRO A 416 12.36 18.64 -3.99
CA PRO A 416 13.50 18.29 -3.14
C PRO A 416 13.17 17.15 -2.18
N SER A 417 14.03 16.13 -2.15
CA SER A 417 13.85 14.91 -1.34
C SER A 417 15.20 14.28 -1.05
N ASP A 418 15.41 13.76 0.16
CA ASP A 418 16.68 13.11 0.52
C ASP A 418 16.74 11.68 -0.05
N ILE A 419 16.99 11.59 -1.35
CA ILE A 419 17.05 10.35 -2.12
C ILE A 419 18.26 10.39 -3.02
N LEU A 420 19.00 9.26 -3.11
CA LEU A 420 20.02 9.00 -4.11
C LEU A 420 19.63 7.79 -4.94
N ARG A 421 19.76 7.90 -6.26
CA ARG A 421 19.52 6.77 -7.18
C ARG A 421 20.76 6.53 -8.04
N PHE A 422 21.27 5.31 -7.95
CA PHE A 422 22.41 4.83 -8.72
C PHE A 422 21.90 3.94 -9.85
N TRP A 423 22.22 4.31 -11.07
CA TRP A 423 22.01 3.50 -12.26
C TRP A 423 23.25 2.65 -12.54
N MET A 424 23.06 1.35 -12.57
CA MET A 424 24.13 0.39 -12.76
C MET A 424 24.34 0.09 -14.22
N HIS A 425 25.52 -0.40 -14.55
CA HIS A 425 25.76 -0.99 -15.87
C HIS A 425 24.85 -2.21 -16.05
N GLY A 426 24.18 -2.34 -17.20
CA GLY A 426 23.17 -3.40 -17.41
C GLY A 426 21.73 -2.96 -17.11
N GLY A 427 21.51 -1.79 -16.48
CA GLY A 427 20.18 -1.24 -16.27
C GLY A 427 19.56 -1.49 -14.89
N ALA A 428 20.25 -2.24 -14.02
CA ALA A 428 19.86 -2.35 -12.62
C ALA A 428 19.95 -0.99 -11.91
N ARG A 429 19.24 -0.84 -10.81
CA ARG A 429 19.26 0.40 -10.03
C ARG A 429 19.31 0.14 -8.53
N VAL A 430 19.95 1.05 -7.82
CA VAL A 430 19.99 1.10 -6.35
C VAL A 430 19.48 2.46 -5.90
N ILE A 431 18.50 2.48 -4.99
CA ILE A 431 17.94 3.72 -4.45
C ILE A 431 18.14 3.73 -2.95
N VAL A 432 18.76 4.80 -2.43
CA VAL A 432 19.05 4.98 -1.00
C VAL A 432 18.27 6.17 -0.46
N ARG A 433 17.58 5.98 0.65
CA ARG A 433 16.84 7.05 1.31
C ARG A 433 16.68 6.81 2.82
N PRO A 434 16.56 7.87 3.63
CA PRO A 434 16.07 7.74 5.01
C PRO A 434 14.62 7.24 5.05
N SER A 435 14.26 6.51 6.10
CA SER A 435 12.86 6.23 6.39
C SER A 435 12.19 7.50 6.95
N GLY A 436 10.98 7.79 6.50
CA GLY A 436 10.22 8.95 7.01
C GLY A 436 9.59 8.73 8.38
N THR A 437 9.51 7.48 8.87
CA THR A 437 8.76 7.11 10.08
C THR A 437 9.58 6.36 11.11
N GLU A 438 10.75 5.84 10.73
CA GLU A 438 11.57 4.99 11.60
C GLU A 438 13.05 5.39 11.52
N PRO A 439 13.86 5.19 12.57
CA PRO A 439 15.29 5.50 12.58
C PRO A 439 16.09 4.50 11.74
N LYS A 440 15.95 4.55 10.42
CA LYS A 440 16.63 3.65 9.49
C LYS A 440 16.90 4.28 8.13
N VAL A 441 17.97 3.83 7.48
CA VAL A 441 18.22 4.03 6.05
C VAL A 441 17.70 2.81 5.31
N LYS A 442 16.95 3.03 4.24
CA LYS A 442 16.47 1.99 3.32
C LYS A 442 17.24 2.04 2.02
N VAL A 443 17.66 0.89 1.54
CA VAL A 443 18.24 0.69 0.22
C VAL A 443 17.33 -0.23 -0.55
N TYR A 444 16.89 0.19 -1.72
CA TYR A 444 16.07 -0.59 -2.64
C TYR A 444 16.93 -0.95 -3.86
N ILE A 445 16.88 -2.19 -4.27
CA ILE A 445 17.70 -2.75 -5.33
C ILE A 445 16.76 -3.45 -6.30
N ASP A 446 16.85 -3.09 -7.58
CA ASP A 446 16.08 -3.71 -8.64
C ASP A 446 17.00 -4.08 -9.81
N ALA A 447 16.85 -5.29 -10.31
CA ALA A 447 17.45 -5.76 -11.56
C ALA A 447 16.42 -6.47 -12.42
N SER A 448 16.68 -6.54 -13.72
CA SER A 448 15.80 -7.23 -14.67
C SER A 448 16.62 -7.89 -15.77
N SER A 449 16.05 -8.95 -16.35
CA SER A 449 16.62 -9.61 -17.52
C SER A 449 15.53 -10.02 -18.51
N ASP A 450 15.78 -9.80 -19.80
CA ASP A 450 14.90 -10.18 -20.90
C ASP A 450 15.58 -11.16 -21.89
N GLN A 451 16.80 -11.61 -21.58
CA GLN A 451 17.62 -12.46 -22.43
C GLN A 451 17.59 -13.92 -22.00
N GLY A 452 17.48 -14.84 -22.93
CA GLY A 452 17.44 -16.28 -22.68
C GLY A 452 16.06 -16.83 -22.30
N SER A 453 16.01 -18.06 -21.81
CA SER A 453 14.82 -18.70 -21.26
C SER A 453 14.33 -18.00 -19.98
N VAL A 454 13.08 -18.23 -19.56
CA VAL A 454 12.52 -17.66 -18.35
C VAL A 454 13.37 -17.98 -17.11
N ASP A 455 13.87 -19.21 -17.02
CA ASP A 455 14.69 -19.61 -15.87
C ASP A 455 16.07 -18.92 -15.87
N GLU A 456 16.67 -18.74 -17.05
CA GLU A 456 17.91 -17.96 -17.18
C GLU A 456 17.70 -16.48 -16.85
N ARG A 457 16.58 -15.88 -17.28
CA ARG A 457 16.23 -14.49 -16.95
C ARG A 457 16.05 -14.30 -15.45
N ARG A 458 15.32 -15.20 -14.77
CA ARG A 458 15.14 -15.17 -13.30
C ARG A 458 16.48 -15.27 -12.60
N ALA A 459 17.27 -16.29 -12.95
CA ALA A 459 18.58 -16.51 -12.32
C ALA A 459 19.52 -15.31 -12.52
N ALA A 460 19.52 -14.68 -13.71
CA ALA A 460 20.35 -13.51 -13.98
C ALA A 460 19.92 -12.29 -13.14
N ALA A 461 18.62 -11.98 -13.08
CA ALA A 461 18.11 -10.87 -12.28
C ALA A 461 18.35 -11.08 -10.77
N GLU A 462 18.12 -12.29 -10.26
CA GLU A 462 18.36 -12.65 -8.85
C GLU A 462 19.85 -12.58 -8.49
N ALA A 463 20.73 -13.08 -9.36
CA ALA A 463 22.18 -13.02 -9.12
C ALA A 463 22.69 -11.56 -9.08
N GLU A 464 22.20 -10.71 -9.98
CA GLU A 464 22.57 -9.28 -9.98
C GLU A 464 22.08 -8.57 -8.72
N VAL A 465 20.83 -8.79 -8.30
CA VAL A 465 20.28 -8.25 -7.05
C VAL A 465 21.11 -8.71 -5.85
N ALA A 466 21.46 -10.00 -5.76
CA ALA A 466 22.25 -10.55 -4.66
C ALA A 466 23.66 -9.92 -4.59
N ALA A 467 24.32 -9.70 -5.74
CA ALA A 467 25.61 -9.04 -5.80
C ALA A 467 25.53 -7.58 -5.33
N LEU A 468 24.53 -6.82 -5.81
CA LEU A 468 24.29 -5.44 -5.43
C LEU A 468 23.92 -5.33 -3.94
N GLU A 469 23.12 -6.26 -3.42
CA GLU A 469 22.76 -6.30 -1.99
C GLU A 469 24.00 -6.48 -1.11
N ALA A 470 24.85 -7.45 -1.45
CA ALA A 470 26.11 -7.70 -0.73
C ALA A 470 27.03 -6.45 -0.77
N GLY A 471 27.14 -5.84 -1.96
CA GLY A 471 27.92 -4.60 -2.13
C GLY A 471 27.39 -3.42 -1.31
N MET A 472 26.07 -3.20 -1.31
CA MET A 472 25.47 -2.12 -0.51
C MET A 472 25.59 -2.37 0.99
N ARG A 473 25.40 -3.61 1.46
CA ARG A 473 25.65 -3.94 2.88
C ARG A 473 27.07 -3.59 3.31
N ALA A 474 28.07 -3.87 2.47
CA ALA A 474 29.47 -3.53 2.77
C ALA A 474 29.73 -2.01 2.77
N LEU A 475 28.94 -1.22 2.04
CA LEU A 475 29.14 0.24 1.95
C LEU A 475 28.46 1.02 3.09
N ILE A 476 27.33 0.51 3.63
CA ILE A 476 26.50 1.26 4.59
C ILE A 476 26.61 0.76 6.03
N VAL A 477 27.16 -0.42 6.27
CA VAL A 477 27.43 -1.00 7.61
C VAL A 477 28.84 -0.71 8.04
#